data_baf7f62cb59465c63d9cf9c4e5698b9e
#
_entry.id   baf7f62cb59465c63d9cf9c4e5698b9e
#
_cell.length_a   1.000
_cell.length_b   1.000
_cell.length_c   1.000
_cell.angle_alpha   90.00
_cell.angle_beta   90.00
_cell.angle_gamma   90.00
#
_symmetry.space_group_name_H-M   'P 1'
#
loop_
_entity.id
_entity.type
_entity.pdbx_description
1 polymer ?
#
loop_
_entity_poly.entity_id
_entity_poly.type
_entity_poly.pdbx_seq_one_letter_code
_entity_poly.pdbx_strand_id
1 'polypeptide(L)'
;MAVTDELLGPILRDVSRSFYLTLRVLPSTVRSQIALAYLLARTTDTIADTQLVPAEKRMQKLQQFRARIRDEGAPPVDFTHLAREQDNEAERVLLQHSGEAIALLDKMAGADRGQIQLVLETITRGQELDLVRFGDGRKLKALETADDLDDYTY
;
A
#
# COMPACT_ATOMS: atom_id res chain seq x y z
N MET A 1 16.70 10.16 11.97
CA MET A 1 16.28 8.83 12.37
C MET A 1 16.41 7.88 11.20
N ALA A 2 17.18 6.82 11.40
CA ALA A 2 17.55 5.93 10.30
C ALA A 2 16.35 5.29 9.61
N VAL A 3 15.37 4.80 10.39
CA VAL A 3 14.19 4.14 9.84
C VAL A 3 13.37 5.12 8.98
N THR A 4 13.13 6.33 9.50
CA THR A 4 12.36 7.33 8.77
C THR A 4 13.09 7.74 7.51
N ASP A 5 14.40 7.97 7.59
CA ASP A 5 15.19 8.36 6.43
C ASP A 5 15.18 7.28 5.36
N GLU A 6 15.26 6.01 5.77
CA GLU A 6 15.23 4.90 4.82
C GLU A 6 13.87 4.78 4.14
N LEU A 7 12.78 4.87 4.88
CA LEU A 7 11.44 4.75 4.32
C LEU A 7 11.07 5.93 3.44
N LEU A 8 11.37 7.15 3.92
CA LEU A 8 10.96 8.36 3.22
C LEU A 8 11.98 8.85 2.19
N GLY A 9 13.10 8.16 2.07
CA GLY A 9 14.14 8.46 1.11
C GLY A 9 14.33 7.35 0.11
N PRO A 10 15.31 6.45 0.34
CA PRO A 10 15.67 5.45 -0.67
C PRO A 10 14.52 4.51 -1.08
N ILE A 11 13.73 4.03 -0.12
CA ILE A 11 12.65 3.10 -0.45
C ILE A 11 11.59 3.80 -1.29
N LEU A 12 11.18 4.99 -0.90
CA LEU A 12 10.19 5.76 -1.67
C LEU A 12 10.71 6.08 -3.06
N ARG A 13 11.96 6.52 -3.17
CA ARG A 13 12.58 6.82 -4.46
C ARG A 13 12.59 5.60 -5.37
N ASP A 14 12.87 4.43 -4.82
CA ASP A 14 12.99 3.22 -5.62
C ASP A 14 11.63 2.72 -6.12
N VAL A 15 10.56 2.93 -5.34
CA VAL A 15 9.23 2.50 -5.79
C VAL A 15 8.54 3.56 -6.63
N SER A 16 8.90 4.84 -6.50
CA SER A 16 8.31 5.89 -7.32
C SER A 16 9.20 7.11 -7.38
N ARG A 17 10.05 7.17 -8.40
CA ARG A 17 10.94 8.30 -8.59
C ARG A 17 10.16 9.61 -8.82
N SER A 18 9.10 9.54 -9.62
CA SER A 18 8.29 10.74 -9.92
C SER A 18 7.70 11.34 -8.67
N PHE A 19 7.12 10.51 -7.83
CA PHE A 19 6.50 10.99 -6.60
C PHE A 19 7.55 11.52 -5.63
N TYR A 20 8.69 10.84 -5.55
CA TYR A 20 9.79 11.28 -4.70
C TYR A 20 10.25 12.68 -5.08
N LEU A 21 10.40 12.94 -6.38
CA LEU A 21 10.80 14.26 -6.84
C LEU A 21 9.73 15.32 -6.54
N THR A 22 8.46 14.95 -6.68
CA THR A 22 7.35 15.84 -6.34
C THR A 22 7.37 16.21 -4.85
N LEU A 23 7.66 15.23 -4.00
CA LEU A 23 7.71 15.48 -2.55
C LEU A 23 8.73 16.55 -2.18
N ARG A 24 9.81 16.65 -2.94
CA ARG A 24 10.89 17.57 -2.60
C ARG A 24 10.47 19.03 -2.71
N VAL A 25 9.41 19.32 -3.45
CA VAL A 25 8.90 20.69 -3.59
C VAL A 25 7.78 21.01 -2.61
N LEU A 26 7.33 20.03 -1.84
CA LEU A 26 6.30 20.26 -0.83
C LEU A 26 6.87 20.87 0.45
N PRO A 27 6.08 21.67 1.18
CA PRO A 27 6.51 22.18 2.48
C PRO A 27 6.87 21.04 3.42
N SER A 28 7.93 21.23 4.20
CA SER A 28 8.38 20.18 5.12
C SER A 28 7.34 19.80 6.14
N THR A 29 6.41 20.72 6.46
CA THR A 29 5.37 20.46 7.47
C THR A 29 4.39 19.37 7.06
N VAL A 30 4.22 19.13 5.74
CA VAL A 30 3.28 18.09 5.25
C VAL A 30 3.98 16.95 4.52
N ARG A 31 5.29 17.09 4.30
CA ARG A 31 6.03 16.13 3.48
C ARG A 31 6.00 14.72 4.05
N SER A 32 6.23 14.58 5.35
CA SER A 32 6.29 13.28 6.00
C SER A 32 4.93 12.56 5.94
N GLN A 33 3.85 13.29 6.19
CA GLN A 33 2.51 12.70 6.18
C GLN A 33 2.15 12.20 4.78
N ILE A 34 2.42 13.02 3.78
CA ILE A 34 2.11 12.66 2.40
C ILE A 34 2.97 11.49 1.94
N ALA A 35 4.25 11.50 2.28
CA ALA A 35 5.16 10.41 1.93
C ALA A 35 4.72 9.10 2.56
N LEU A 36 4.33 9.13 3.83
CA LEU A 36 3.88 7.92 4.52
C LEU A 36 2.57 7.39 3.92
N ALA A 37 1.62 8.28 3.64
CA ALA A 37 0.37 7.89 3.02
C ALA A 37 0.65 7.19 1.68
N TYR A 38 1.55 7.74 0.90
CA TYR A 38 1.91 7.13 -0.38
C TYR A 38 2.57 5.77 -0.21
N LEU A 39 3.51 5.63 0.74
CA LEU A 39 4.16 4.36 0.98
C LEU A 39 3.17 3.28 1.42
N LEU A 40 2.24 3.62 2.28
CA LEU A 40 1.22 2.67 2.71
C LEU A 40 0.30 2.28 1.56
N ALA A 41 -0.11 3.26 0.74
CA ALA A 41 -0.93 2.98 -0.44
C ALA A 41 -0.16 2.10 -1.43
N ARG A 42 1.11 2.39 -1.64
CA ARG A 42 1.94 1.59 -2.54
C ARG A 42 2.10 0.17 -2.02
N THR A 43 2.21 0.01 -0.69
CA THR A 43 2.27 -1.30 -0.07
C THR A 43 1.01 -2.11 -0.38
N THR A 44 -0.17 -1.49 -0.27
CA THR A 44 -1.42 -2.18 -0.59
C THR A 44 -1.49 -2.57 -2.06
N ASP A 45 -1.02 -1.71 -2.97
CA ASP A 45 -0.94 -2.06 -4.39
C ASP A 45 -0.05 -3.28 -4.60
N THR A 46 1.10 -3.31 -3.96
CA THR A 46 2.03 -4.43 -4.07
C THR A 46 1.41 -5.73 -3.58
N ILE A 47 0.68 -5.68 -2.47
CA ILE A 47 -0.04 -6.85 -1.96
C ILE A 47 -1.02 -7.35 -3.02
N ALA A 48 -1.83 -6.45 -3.56
CA ALA A 48 -2.86 -6.81 -4.52
C ALA A 48 -2.29 -7.33 -5.84
N ASP A 49 -1.11 -6.85 -6.24
CA ASP A 49 -0.54 -7.13 -7.55
C ASP A 49 0.50 -8.25 -7.58
N THR A 50 0.76 -8.93 -6.47
CA THR A 50 1.73 -10.02 -6.43
C THR A 50 1.11 -11.27 -7.06
N GLN A 51 1.17 -11.37 -8.38
CA GLN A 51 0.44 -12.36 -9.18
C GLN A 51 0.76 -13.81 -8.85
N LEU A 52 1.97 -14.10 -8.39
CA LEU A 52 2.37 -15.47 -8.07
C LEU A 52 1.69 -16.00 -6.81
N VAL A 53 1.05 -15.13 -6.04
CA VAL A 53 0.29 -15.54 -4.86
C VAL A 53 -1.19 -15.54 -5.23
N PRO A 54 -1.94 -16.60 -4.90
CA PRO A 54 -3.37 -16.67 -5.24
C PRO A 54 -4.16 -15.47 -4.74
N ALA A 55 -5.18 -15.07 -5.50
CA ALA A 55 -5.99 -13.89 -5.16
C ALA A 55 -6.59 -13.98 -3.77
N GLU A 56 -6.99 -15.18 -3.34
CA GLU A 56 -7.56 -15.39 -2.02
C GLU A 56 -6.57 -15.02 -0.91
N LYS A 57 -5.31 -15.41 -1.09
CA LYS A 57 -4.25 -15.07 -0.14
C LYS A 57 -3.94 -13.59 -0.15
N ARG A 58 -3.92 -12.98 -1.34
CA ARG A 58 -3.70 -11.54 -1.46
C ARG A 58 -4.81 -10.76 -0.75
N MET A 59 -6.06 -11.21 -0.94
CA MET A 59 -7.20 -10.61 -0.26
C MET A 59 -7.05 -10.71 1.26
N GLN A 60 -6.65 -11.86 1.76
CA GLN A 60 -6.46 -12.07 3.19
C GLN A 60 -5.40 -11.12 3.75
N LYS A 61 -4.27 -11.01 3.07
CA LYS A 61 -3.19 -10.12 3.52
C LYS A 61 -3.59 -8.66 3.45
N LEU A 62 -4.32 -8.28 2.41
CA LEU A 62 -4.81 -6.92 2.26
C LEU A 62 -5.76 -6.56 3.40
N GLN A 63 -6.66 -7.46 3.76
CA GLN A 63 -7.59 -7.23 4.86
C GLN A 63 -6.87 -7.14 6.19
N GLN A 64 -5.87 -7.99 6.41
CA GLN A 64 -5.05 -7.94 7.62
C GLN A 64 -4.30 -6.61 7.73
N PHE A 65 -3.74 -6.14 6.62
CA PHE A 65 -3.01 -4.88 6.60
C PHE A 65 -3.95 -3.70 6.88
N ARG A 66 -5.12 -3.72 6.26
CA ARG A 66 -6.12 -2.69 6.53
C ARG A 66 -6.53 -2.67 7.99
N ALA A 67 -6.75 -3.84 8.58
CA ALA A 67 -7.12 -3.94 9.99
C ALA A 67 -6.02 -3.36 10.88
N ARG A 68 -4.76 -3.64 10.56
CA ARG A 68 -3.64 -3.12 11.34
C ARG A 68 -3.51 -1.61 11.20
N ILE A 69 -3.75 -1.08 10.01
CA ILE A 69 -3.73 0.38 9.80
C ILE A 69 -4.83 1.05 10.63
N ARG A 70 -6.00 0.44 10.67
CA ARG A 70 -7.14 0.98 11.39
C ARG A 70 -6.97 0.88 12.90
N ASP A 71 -6.39 -0.21 13.37
CA ASP A 71 -6.35 -0.53 14.79
C ASP A 71 -4.94 -0.91 15.20
N GLU A 72 -4.34 -0.07 16.03
CA GLU A 72 -2.98 -0.28 16.54
C GLU A 72 -2.85 -1.59 17.31
N GLY A 73 -3.95 -2.05 17.92
CA GLY A 73 -3.95 -3.29 18.66
C GLY A 73 -4.08 -4.56 17.82
N ALA A 74 -4.34 -4.42 16.52
CA ALA A 74 -4.44 -5.58 15.64
C ALA A 74 -3.07 -6.25 15.48
N PRO A 75 -3.05 -7.58 15.19
CA PRO A 75 -1.77 -8.28 15.03
C PRO A 75 -0.97 -7.74 13.84
N PRO A 76 0.37 -7.75 13.93
CA PRO A 76 1.19 -7.38 12.78
C PRO A 76 0.98 -8.38 11.64
N VAL A 77 1.15 -7.92 10.40
CA VAL A 77 0.95 -8.75 9.22
C VAL A 77 2.29 -9.36 8.80
N ASP A 78 2.27 -10.65 8.51
CA ASP A 78 3.46 -11.35 8.03
C ASP A 78 3.46 -11.36 6.51
N PHE A 79 4.38 -10.63 5.90
CA PHE A 79 4.52 -10.55 4.45
C PHE A 79 5.68 -11.38 3.90
N THR A 80 6.22 -12.30 4.68
CA THR A 80 7.37 -13.10 4.26
C THR A 80 7.11 -13.83 2.94
N HIS A 81 5.95 -14.47 2.84
CA HIS A 81 5.60 -15.22 1.63
C HIS A 81 5.42 -14.30 0.43
N LEU A 82 4.67 -13.20 0.61
CA LEU A 82 4.47 -12.22 -0.48
C LEU A 82 5.79 -11.62 -0.95
N ALA A 83 6.65 -11.26 -0.01
CA ALA A 83 7.94 -10.68 -0.36
C ALA A 83 8.79 -11.66 -1.16
N ARG A 84 8.76 -12.94 -0.79
CA ARG A 84 9.50 -13.99 -1.50
C ARG A 84 9.01 -14.15 -2.93
N GLU A 85 7.71 -14.01 -3.16
CA GLU A 85 7.10 -14.19 -4.47
C GLU A 85 7.06 -12.91 -5.29
N GLN A 86 7.54 -11.79 -4.74
CA GLN A 86 7.55 -10.51 -5.45
C GLN A 86 8.80 -10.40 -6.32
N ASP A 87 8.61 -10.24 -7.64
CA ASP A 87 9.70 -10.16 -8.60
C ASP A 87 10.43 -8.83 -8.59
N ASN A 88 9.73 -7.76 -8.26
CA ASN A 88 10.31 -6.42 -8.27
C ASN A 88 11.05 -6.18 -6.97
N GLU A 89 12.33 -5.90 -7.05
CA GLU A 89 13.17 -5.75 -5.86
C GLU A 89 12.71 -4.57 -4.99
N ALA A 90 12.38 -3.44 -5.60
CA ALA A 90 11.96 -2.26 -4.84
C ALA A 90 10.67 -2.54 -4.06
N GLU A 91 9.74 -3.26 -4.69
CA GLU A 91 8.48 -3.59 -4.03
C GLU A 91 8.66 -4.69 -2.98
N ARG A 92 9.61 -5.60 -3.18
CA ARG A 92 9.96 -6.58 -2.15
C ARG A 92 10.47 -5.89 -0.90
N VAL A 93 11.39 -4.94 -1.07
CA VAL A 93 11.93 -4.18 0.04
C VAL A 93 10.83 -3.41 0.75
N LEU A 94 9.89 -2.85 0.00
CA LEU A 94 8.75 -2.14 0.57
C LEU A 94 7.93 -3.06 1.48
N LEU A 95 7.64 -4.27 1.04
CA LEU A 95 6.92 -5.24 1.86
C LEU A 95 7.69 -5.60 3.13
N GLN A 96 9.00 -5.75 3.02
CA GLN A 96 9.85 -6.10 4.15
C GLN A 96 9.88 -5.00 5.21
N HIS A 97 9.65 -3.76 4.82
CA HIS A 97 9.68 -2.62 5.73
C HIS A 97 8.28 -2.11 6.11
N SER A 98 7.24 -2.86 5.79
CA SER A 98 5.86 -2.44 6.06
C SER A 98 5.59 -2.24 7.55
N GLY A 99 6.20 -3.06 8.40
CA GLY A 99 6.03 -2.90 9.85
C GLY A 99 6.58 -1.57 10.36
N GLU A 100 7.68 -1.12 9.76
CA GLU A 100 8.28 0.16 10.13
C GLU A 100 7.41 1.33 9.67
N ALA A 101 6.79 1.19 8.49
CA ALA A 101 5.85 2.22 8.00
C ALA A 101 4.64 2.32 8.93
N ILE A 102 4.12 1.20 9.38
CA ILE A 102 3.01 1.18 10.34
C ILE A 102 3.43 1.84 11.65
N ALA A 103 4.66 1.58 12.10
CA ALA A 103 5.15 2.20 13.33
C ALA A 103 5.21 3.72 13.21
N LEU A 104 5.57 4.24 12.03
CA LEU A 104 5.54 5.68 11.79
C LEU A 104 4.12 6.23 11.86
N LEU A 105 3.16 5.49 11.30
CA LEU A 105 1.76 5.89 11.35
C LEU A 105 1.28 5.99 12.80
N ASP A 106 1.63 5.01 13.61
CA ASP A 106 1.23 4.99 15.02
C ASP A 106 1.76 6.18 15.80
N LYS A 107 2.88 6.75 15.36
CA LYS A 107 3.50 7.91 16.02
C LYS A 107 2.95 9.25 15.55
N MET A 108 2.13 9.28 14.52
CA MET A 108 1.61 10.54 14.01
C MET A 108 0.54 11.13 14.90
N ALA A 109 0.39 12.47 14.83
CA ALA A 109 -0.68 13.15 15.52
C ALA A 109 -2.03 12.57 15.11
N GLY A 110 -3.00 12.58 16.03
CA GLY A 110 -4.30 11.95 15.82
C GLY A 110 -5.00 12.39 14.55
N ALA A 111 -4.97 13.70 14.24
CA ALA A 111 -5.64 14.21 13.04
C ALA A 111 -5.00 13.67 11.76
N ASP A 112 -3.68 13.69 11.70
CA ASP A 112 -2.95 13.20 10.53
C ASP A 112 -3.14 11.71 10.35
N ARG A 113 -3.04 10.95 11.45
CA ARG A 113 -3.24 9.51 11.42
C ARG A 113 -4.64 9.16 10.93
N GLY A 114 -5.65 9.88 11.44
CA GLY A 114 -7.03 9.65 11.05
C GLY A 114 -7.26 9.87 9.55
N GLN A 115 -6.67 10.92 9.00
CA GLN A 115 -6.79 11.18 7.57
C GLN A 115 -6.12 10.10 6.73
N ILE A 116 -4.94 9.66 7.13
CA ILE A 116 -4.25 8.57 6.43
C ILE A 116 -5.08 7.30 6.51
N GLN A 117 -5.61 6.98 7.68
CA GLN A 117 -6.45 5.80 7.85
C GLN A 117 -7.67 5.84 6.94
N LEU A 118 -8.30 6.99 6.80
CA LEU A 118 -9.48 7.13 5.93
C LEU A 118 -9.13 6.93 4.46
N VAL A 119 -8.03 7.52 4.01
CA VAL A 119 -7.57 7.36 2.63
C VAL A 119 -7.25 5.89 2.35
N LEU A 120 -6.53 5.24 3.25
CA LEU A 120 -6.16 3.84 3.07
C LEU A 120 -7.37 2.92 3.10
N GLU A 121 -8.38 3.24 3.92
CA GLU A 121 -9.63 2.49 3.95
C GLU A 121 -10.31 2.53 2.58
N THR A 122 -10.39 3.71 1.99
CA THR A 122 -11.00 3.88 0.68
C THR A 122 -10.23 3.13 -0.41
N ILE A 123 -8.91 3.27 -0.40
CA ILE A 123 -8.05 2.59 -1.39
C ILE A 123 -8.16 1.07 -1.29
N THR A 124 -8.09 0.54 -0.07
CA THR A 124 -8.13 -0.91 0.11
C THR A 124 -9.48 -1.51 -0.26
N ARG A 125 -10.56 -0.79 -0.03
CA ARG A 125 -11.88 -1.26 -0.47
C ARG A 125 -11.95 -1.40 -1.99
N GLY A 126 -11.37 -0.44 -2.71
CA GLY A 126 -11.30 -0.52 -4.16
C GLY A 126 -10.47 -1.70 -4.62
N GLN A 127 -9.36 -1.95 -3.96
CA GLN A 127 -8.50 -3.08 -4.31
C GLN A 127 -9.15 -4.42 -4.01
N GLU A 128 -9.90 -4.52 -2.91
CA GLU A 128 -10.67 -5.72 -2.62
C GLU A 128 -11.68 -6.01 -3.72
N LEU A 129 -12.36 -4.96 -4.18
CA LEU A 129 -13.33 -5.10 -5.26
C LEU A 129 -12.67 -5.63 -6.53
N ASP A 130 -11.49 -5.10 -6.86
CA ASP A 130 -10.73 -5.57 -8.02
C ASP A 130 -10.35 -7.03 -7.88
N LEU A 131 -9.92 -7.47 -6.71
CA LEU A 131 -9.54 -8.86 -6.49
C LEU A 131 -10.73 -9.80 -6.61
N VAL A 132 -11.92 -9.36 -6.16
CA VAL A 132 -13.13 -10.16 -6.29
C VAL A 132 -13.55 -10.27 -7.76
N ARG A 133 -13.46 -9.16 -8.52
CA ARG A 133 -13.95 -9.12 -9.90
C ARG A 133 -13.00 -9.76 -10.90
N PHE A 134 -11.72 -9.46 -10.77
CA PHE A 134 -10.76 -9.82 -11.81
C PHE A 134 -9.90 -11.00 -11.42
N GLY A 135 -9.60 -11.16 -10.14
CA GLY A 135 -8.86 -12.30 -9.65
C GLY A 135 -7.54 -12.52 -10.38
N ASP A 136 -7.14 -13.78 -10.46
CA ASP A 136 -5.85 -14.15 -11.04
C ASP A 136 -5.90 -14.15 -12.55
N GLY A 137 -5.40 -13.10 -13.16
CA GLY A 137 -5.23 -13.04 -14.60
C GLY A 137 -6.48 -12.77 -15.40
N ARG A 138 -7.63 -12.59 -14.77
CA ARG A 138 -8.87 -12.31 -15.51
C ARG A 138 -9.13 -10.81 -15.67
N LYS A 139 -8.27 -10.02 -15.12
CA LYS A 139 -8.44 -8.58 -15.08
C LYS A 139 -8.61 -7.95 -16.46
N LEU A 140 -7.73 -8.30 -17.40
CA LEU A 140 -7.79 -7.73 -18.74
C LEU A 140 -9.10 -8.09 -19.45
N LYS A 141 -9.52 -9.33 -19.28
CA LYS A 141 -10.75 -9.79 -19.93
C LYS A 141 -11.97 -9.05 -19.38
N ALA A 142 -12.02 -8.86 -18.07
CA ALA A 142 -13.13 -8.18 -17.43
C ALA A 142 -13.18 -6.70 -17.81
N LEU A 143 -12.02 -6.06 -17.95
CA LEU A 143 -11.96 -4.65 -18.28
C LEU A 143 -12.42 -4.33 -19.71
N GLU A 144 -12.68 -5.32 -20.52
CA GLU A 144 -13.23 -5.10 -21.86
C GLU A 144 -14.68 -4.64 -21.81
N THR A 145 -15.37 -4.80 -20.68
CA THR A 145 -16.76 -4.38 -20.55
C THR A 145 -16.84 -2.98 -19.96
N ALA A 146 -17.83 -2.21 -20.42
CA ALA A 146 -18.02 -0.85 -19.95
C ALA A 146 -18.37 -0.80 -18.46
N ASP A 147 -19.17 -1.76 -18.00
CA ASP A 147 -19.58 -1.80 -16.60
C ASP A 147 -18.39 -2.00 -15.68
N ASP A 148 -17.49 -2.90 -16.04
CA ASP A 148 -16.29 -3.15 -15.24
C ASP A 148 -15.39 -1.95 -15.23
N LEU A 149 -15.30 -1.25 -16.35
CA LEU A 149 -14.48 -0.03 -16.45
C LEU A 149 -15.03 1.07 -15.56
N ASP A 150 -16.35 1.26 -15.54
CA ASP A 150 -16.98 2.25 -14.70
C ASP A 150 -16.68 2.01 -13.22
N ASP A 151 -16.79 0.77 -12.79
CA ASP A 151 -16.48 0.40 -11.42
C ASP A 151 -15.00 0.61 -11.10
N TYR A 152 -14.15 0.35 -12.04
CA TYR A 152 -12.72 0.44 -11.86
C TYR A 152 -12.24 1.89 -11.71
N THR A 153 -12.90 2.83 -12.36
CA THR A 153 -12.47 4.23 -12.34
C THR A 153 -12.79 4.93 -11.03
N TYR A 154 -13.50 4.30 -10.15
CA TYR A 154 -13.66 4.84 -8.84
C TYR A 154 -12.46 4.59 -7.99
#